data_4e578ecb38a02ee3764227978f4add86
#
_entry.id   4e578ecb38a02ee3764227978f4add86
#
_cell.length_a   1.000
_cell.length_b   1.000
_cell.length_c   1.000
_cell.angle_alpha   90.00
_cell.angle_beta   90.00
_cell.angle_gamma   90.00
#
_symmetry.space_group_name_H-M   'P 1'
#
loop_
_entity.id
_entity.type
_entity.pdbx_description
1 polymer ?
#
loop_
_entity_poly.entity_id
_entity_poly.type
_entity_poly.pdbx_seq_one_letter_code
_entity_poly.pdbx_strand_id
1 'polypeptide(L)'
;MLVIIVFFLLHWFLSLFFHSFFLHRFASHKMYTTSKNWERIFYLSTWFVQGSSFLVPRAYGVMHRMHHAYSDTEQDPHSPHFFKDVYQMMRSTILIFRSFLTGKRLPDAQFTKDYLPVWNKLDKFGHHPITRILFMGAYFWVYVVFAPSYWWYLLLPIHFLMGPIQGAIVNWCGHKYGYSNFNNGDYSKNSTPWGIVMMGELFQNNHHYAKNDANFAKKWFEFDLTYFVMKGFNAIGIIQIIPTKIKI
;
A
#
# COMPACT_ATOMS: atom_id res chain seq x y z
N MET A 1 -26.11 -7.24 -10.54
CA MET A 1 -25.81 -6.66 -9.21
C MET A 1 -24.72 -7.43 -8.47
N LEU A 2 -24.91 -8.71 -8.14
CA LEU A 2 -23.93 -9.50 -7.37
C LEU A 2 -22.53 -9.47 -7.99
N VAL A 3 -22.42 -9.64 -9.31
CA VAL A 3 -21.12 -9.62 -10.03
C VAL A 3 -20.35 -8.31 -9.78
N ILE A 4 -21.02 -7.16 -9.84
CA ILE A 4 -20.38 -5.86 -9.61
C ILE A 4 -19.90 -5.72 -8.16
N ILE A 5 -20.73 -6.15 -7.19
CA ILE A 5 -20.35 -6.13 -5.76
C ILE A 5 -19.13 -7.02 -5.53
N VAL A 6 -19.17 -8.26 -6.01
CA VAL A 6 -18.04 -9.20 -5.87
C VAL A 6 -16.79 -8.68 -6.55
N PHE A 7 -16.91 -8.14 -7.78
CA PHE A 7 -15.78 -7.55 -8.49
C PHE A 7 -15.17 -6.37 -7.73
N PHE A 8 -16.01 -5.47 -7.20
CA PHE A 8 -15.55 -4.33 -6.39
C PHE A 8 -14.82 -4.79 -5.13
N LEU A 9 -15.42 -5.69 -4.36
CA LEU A 9 -14.82 -6.19 -3.12
C LEU A 9 -13.53 -6.96 -3.38
N LEU A 10 -13.49 -7.84 -4.39
CA LEU A 10 -12.27 -8.54 -4.76
C LEU A 10 -11.16 -7.57 -5.18
N HIS A 11 -11.47 -6.59 -6.03
CA HIS A 11 -10.47 -5.61 -6.44
C HIS A 11 -9.98 -4.77 -5.26
N TRP A 12 -10.88 -4.31 -4.37
CA TRP A 12 -10.52 -3.58 -3.15
C TRP A 12 -9.57 -4.38 -2.27
N PHE A 13 -9.98 -5.57 -1.88
CA PHE A 13 -9.22 -6.36 -0.91
C PHE A 13 -7.94 -6.97 -1.50
N LEU A 14 -7.94 -7.42 -2.75
CA LEU A 14 -6.73 -7.96 -3.38
C LEU A 14 -5.71 -6.85 -3.64
N SER A 15 -6.13 -5.70 -4.16
CA SER A 15 -5.24 -4.54 -4.35
C SER A 15 -4.61 -4.12 -3.02
N LEU A 16 -5.43 -4.00 -1.97
CA LEU A 16 -4.97 -3.62 -0.65
C LEU A 16 -4.09 -4.68 0.02
N PHE A 17 -4.43 -5.97 -0.15
CA PHE A 17 -3.60 -7.06 0.35
C PHE A 17 -2.19 -7.00 -0.24
N PHE A 18 -2.05 -6.91 -1.56
CA PHE A 18 -0.74 -6.84 -2.20
C PHE A 18 -0.03 -5.51 -1.94
N HIS A 19 -0.75 -4.42 -1.72
CA HIS A 19 -0.18 -3.18 -1.21
C HIS A 19 0.46 -3.41 0.17
N SER A 20 -0.31 -3.93 1.11
CA SER A 20 0.13 -4.21 2.49
C SER A 20 1.22 -5.28 2.56
N PHE A 21 1.01 -6.39 1.86
CA PHE A 21 1.88 -7.55 1.91
C PHE A 21 3.19 -7.32 1.13
N PHE A 22 3.09 -6.93 -0.16
CA PHE A 22 4.27 -6.87 -1.01
C PHE A 22 4.94 -5.49 -1.05
N LEU A 23 4.17 -4.41 -1.26
CA LEU A 23 4.77 -3.07 -1.34
C LEU A 23 5.23 -2.58 0.03
N HIS A 24 4.39 -2.69 1.03
CA HIS A 24 4.68 -2.16 2.37
C HIS A 24 5.62 -3.09 3.13
N ARG A 25 5.19 -4.32 3.44
CA ARG A 25 5.97 -5.23 4.31
C ARG A 25 7.21 -5.80 3.66
N PHE A 26 7.20 -6.05 2.34
CA PHE A 26 8.38 -6.61 1.67
C PHE A 26 9.27 -5.54 1.05
N ALA A 27 8.74 -4.74 0.10
CA ALA A 27 9.56 -3.79 -0.64
C ALA A 27 10.07 -2.63 0.22
N SER A 28 9.25 -2.13 1.17
CA SER A 28 9.67 -1.02 2.03
C SER A 28 10.49 -1.48 3.24
N HIS A 29 10.00 -2.48 3.98
CA HIS A 29 10.54 -2.85 5.30
C HIS A 29 11.26 -4.21 5.35
N LYS A 30 11.11 -5.04 4.34
CA LYS A 30 11.70 -6.39 4.29
C LYS A 30 11.36 -7.23 5.54
N MET A 31 10.09 -7.23 5.95
CA MET A 31 9.63 -7.95 7.15
C MET A 31 9.61 -9.47 6.99
N TYR A 32 9.80 -9.95 5.76
CA TYR A 32 9.95 -11.38 5.46
C TYR A 32 10.92 -11.61 4.30
N THR A 33 11.38 -12.86 4.16
CA THR A 33 12.14 -13.33 3.01
C THR A 33 11.30 -14.32 2.19
N THR A 34 11.64 -14.47 0.92
CA THR A 34 11.00 -15.42 0.01
C THR A 34 11.96 -15.79 -1.12
N SER A 35 11.67 -16.88 -1.84
CA SER A 35 12.44 -17.25 -3.02
C SER A 35 12.22 -16.24 -4.16
N LYS A 36 13.16 -16.19 -5.11
CA LYS A 36 13.07 -15.29 -6.26
C LYS A 36 11.85 -15.57 -7.15
N ASN A 37 11.41 -16.83 -7.20
CA ASN A 37 10.21 -17.21 -7.95
C ASN A 37 8.95 -16.66 -7.30
N TRP A 38 8.82 -16.81 -5.98
CA TRP A 38 7.70 -16.25 -5.24
C TRP A 38 7.70 -14.72 -5.26
N GLU A 39 8.87 -14.08 -5.16
CA GLU A 39 8.97 -12.63 -5.32
C GLU A 39 8.41 -12.17 -6.66
N ARG A 40 8.74 -12.87 -7.77
CA ARG A 40 8.21 -12.55 -9.09
C ARG A 40 6.70 -12.80 -9.20
N ILE A 41 6.20 -13.88 -8.60
CA ILE A 41 4.75 -14.13 -8.53
C ILE A 41 4.05 -12.99 -7.79
N PHE A 42 4.55 -12.60 -6.62
CA PHE A 42 3.96 -11.48 -5.85
C PHE A 42 4.05 -10.15 -6.58
N TYR A 43 5.16 -9.91 -7.28
CA TYR A 43 5.33 -8.71 -8.10
C TYR A 43 4.28 -8.66 -9.22
N LEU A 44 4.13 -9.76 -9.97
CA LEU A 44 3.16 -9.87 -11.05
C LEU A 44 1.72 -9.75 -10.53
N SER A 45 1.43 -10.41 -9.41
CA SER A 45 0.12 -10.30 -8.75
C SER A 45 -0.17 -8.86 -8.33
N THR A 46 0.82 -8.16 -7.74
CA THR A 46 0.68 -6.74 -7.39
C THR A 46 0.34 -5.88 -8.61
N TRP A 47 1.09 -6.06 -9.71
CA TRP A 47 0.80 -5.36 -10.96
C TRP A 47 -0.61 -5.64 -11.46
N PHE A 48 -1.02 -6.91 -11.49
CA PHE A 48 -2.31 -7.32 -12.03
C PHE A 48 -3.48 -6.80 -11.19
N VAL A 49 -3.42 -6.95 -9.87
CA VAL A 49 -4.52 -6.54 -8.99
C VAL A 49 -4.59 -5.04 -8.73
N GLN A 50 -3.48 -4.30 -8.82
CA GLN A 50 -3.50 -2.84 -8.79
C GLN A 50 -3.86 -2.22 -10.13
N GLY A 51 -3.65 -2.94 -11.22
CA GLY A 51 -4.08 -2.60 -12.57
C GLY A 51 -3.75 -1.16 -12.98
N SER A 52 -4.78 -0.35 -13.25
CA SER A 52 -4.62 1.06 -13.67
C SER A 52 -3.88 1.93 -12.65
N SER A 53 -3.86 1.55 -11.37
CA SER A 53 -3.21 2.29 -10.29
C SER A 53 -1.90 1.65 -9.81
N PHE A 54 -1.30 0.76 -10.60
CA PHE A 54 -0.07 0.05 -10.24
C PHE A 54 1.03 1.00 -9.75
N LEU A 55 1.55 0.68 -8.57
CA LEU A 55 2.67 1.37 -7.93
C LEU A 55 3.94 0.54 -8.10
N VAL A 56 4.94 1.11 -8.78
CA VAL A 56 6.25 0.47 -8.97
C VAL A 56 6.92 0.27 -7.61
N PRO A 57 7.23 -0.98 -7.20
CA PRO A 57 7.66 -1.30 -5.84
C PRO A 57 8.90 -0.55 -5.37
N ARG A 58 9.88 -0.33 -6.27
CA ARG A 58 11.09 0.44 -5.94
C ARG A 58 10.77 1.89 -5.57
N ALA A 59 9.96 2.58 -6.37
CA ALA A 59 9.62 3.97 -6.12
C ALA A 59 8.76 4.12 -4.86
N TYR A 60 7.82 3.19 -4.65
CA TYR A 60 7.00 3.11 -3.45
C TYR A 60 7.88 2.90 -2.21
N GLY A 61 8.76 1.89 -2.22
CA GLY A 61 9.62 1.57 -1.07
C GLY A 61 10.55 2.73 -0.68
N VAL A 62 11.14 3.42 -1.65
CA VAL A 62 11.94 4.63 -1.39
C VAL A 62 11.10 5.71 -0.71
N MET A 63 9.94 6.03 -1.29
CA MET A 63 9.07 7.09 -0.74
C MET A 63 8.56 6.75 0.66
N HIS A 64 8.23 5.50 0.91
CA HIS A 64 7.78 5.03 2.22
C HIS A 64 8.91 5.06 3.28
N ARG A 65 10.14 4.71 2.90
CA ARG A 65 11.31 4.88 3.79
C ARG A 65 11.59 6.35 4.12
N MET A 66 11.36 7.26 3.17
CA MET A 66 11.43 8.71 3.42
C MET A 66 10.35 9.13 4.43
N HIS A 67 9.11 8.65 4.27
CA HIS A 67 8.04 8.90 5.22
C HIS A 67 8.43 8.49 6.65
N HIS A 68 8.98 7.29 6.85
CA HIS A 68 9.43 6.85 8.18
C HIS A 68 10.63 7.63 8.74
N ALA A 69 11.48 8.17 7.87
CA ALA A 69 12.64 8.96 8.30
C ALA A 69 12.25 10.40 8.68
N TYR A 70 11.21 10.94 8.05
CA TYR A 70 10.80 12.33 8.17
C TYR A 70 9.36 12.47 8.65
N SER A 71 8.80 11.41 9.26
CA SER A 71 7.39 11.32 9.63
C SER A 71 6.88 12.59 10.30
N ASP A 72 5.81 13.14 9.74
CA ASP A 72 5.13 14.34 10.21
C ASP A 72 6.04 15.58 10.34
N THR A 73 7.03 15.71 9.45
CA THR A 73 7.83 16.92 9.23
C THR A 73 7.55 17.50 7.83
N GLU A 74 8.09 18.69 7.54
CA GLU A 74 7.99 19.32 6.21
C GLU A 74 8.62 18.50 5.08
N GLN A 75 9.53 17.60 5.41
CA GLN A 75 10.22 16.72 4.45
C GLN A 75 9.45 15.42 4.17
N ASP A 76 8.38 15.15 4.94
CA ASP A 76 7.54 13.98 4.75
C ASP A 76 6.77 14.08 3.42
N PRO A 77 6.90 13.11 2.51
CA PRO A 77 6.24 13.16 1.20
C PRO A 77 4.70 13.17 1.28
N HIS A 78 4.10 12.79 2.41
CA HIS A 78 2.66 12.66 2.53
C HIS A 78 2.09 12.84 3.95
N SER A 79 2.74 13.66 4.80
CA SER A 79 2.14 14.00 6.09
C SER A 79 0.91 14.90 5.91
N PRO A 80 -0.24 14.56 6.50
CA PRO A 80 -1.45 15.38 6.43
C PRO A 80 -1.36 16.70 7.20
N HIS A 81 -0.32 16.92 8.00
CA HIS A 81 -0.15 18.11 8.84
C HIS A 81 0.42 19.30 8.07
N PHE A 82 1.04 19.06 6.91
CA PHE A 82 1.66 20.09 6.08
C PHE A 82 0.86 20.42 4.80
N PHE A 83 -0.36 19.90 4.69
CA PHE A 83 -1.24 20.16 3.56
C PHE A 83 -2.62 20.62 4.04
N LYS A 84 -3.23 21.54 3.29
CA LYS A 84 -4.55 22.08 3.61
C LYS A 84 -5.64 20.99 3.61
N ASP A 85 -5.54 20.04 2.69
CA ASP A 85 -6.50 18.96 2.49
C ASP A 85 -5.86 17.72 1.89
N VAL A 86 -6.61 16.63 1.86
CA VAL A 86 -6.15 15.34 1.32
C VAL A 86 -5.81 15.41 -0.17
N TYR A 87 -6.46 16.27 -0.93
CA TYR A 87 -6.19 16.43 -2.36
C TYR A 87 -4.79 17.03 -2.60
N GLN A 88 -4.45 18.09 -1.87
CA GLN A 88 -3.12 18.71 -1.95
C GLN A 88 -2.03 17.75 -1.51
N MET A 89 -2.23 16.99 -0.42
CA MET A 89 -1.32 15.95 0.03
C MET A 89 -1.12 14.89 -1.06
N MET A 90 -2.19 14.34 -1.62
CA MET A 90 -2.10 13.29 -2.65
C MET A 90 -1.48 13.81 -3.95
N ARG A 91 -1.76 15.04 -4.34
CA ARG A 91 -1.10 15.66 -5.50
C ARG A 91 0.41 15.75 -5.29
N SER A 92 0.87 16.21 -4.13
CA SER A 92 2.30 16.24 -3.78
C SER A 92 2.92 14.85 -3.80
N THR A 93 2.29 13.89 -3.13
CA THR A 93 2.70 12.48 -3.10
C THR A 93 2.88 11.90 -4.50
N ILE A 94 1.90 12.10 -5.40
CA ILE A 94 1.96 11.62 -6.78
C ILE A 94 3.11 12.29 -7.56
N LEU A 95 3.34 13.58 -7.38
CA LEU A 95 4.42 14.30 -8.06
C LEU A 95 5.80 13.80 -7.59
N ILE A 96 5.99 13.57 -6.29
CA ILE A 96 7.22 13.01 -5.72
C ILE A 96 7.43 11.59 -6.25
N PHE A 97 6.41 10.73 -6.18
CA PHE A 97 6.47 9.36 -6.70
C PHE A 97 6.87 9.33 -8.18
N ARG A 98 6.22 10.16 -9.01
CA ARG A 98 6.55 10.27 -10.44
C ARG A 98 7.97 10.79 -10.69
N SER A 99 8.48 11.67 -9.84
CA SER A 99 9.85 12.17 -9.97
C SER A 99 10.89 11.07 -9.76
N PHE A 100 10.65 10.12 -8.84
CA PHE A 100 11.49 8.94 -8.66
C PHE A 100 11.37 7.96 -9.83
N LEU A 101 10.16 7.74 -10.36
CA LEU A 101 9.92 6.87 -11.51
C LEU A 101 10.64 7.34 -12.77
N THR A 102 10.63 8.65 -13.00
CA THR A 102 11.21 9.25 -14.22
C THR A 102 12.68 9.57 -14.08
N GLY A 103 13.30 9.35 -12.90
CA GLY A 103 14.68 9.71 -12.62
C GLY A 103 14.93 11.23 -12.52
N LYS A 104 13.87 12.06 -12.51
CA LYS A 104 14.00 13.52 -12.31
C LYS A 104 14.51 13.87 -10.92
N ARG A 105 14.23 13.03 -9.94
CA ARG A 105 14.77 13.11 -8.58
C ARG A 105 15.45 11.80 -8.26
N LEU A 106 16.72 11.88 -7.87
CA LEU A 106 17.44 10.74 -7.32
C LEU A 106 17.17 10.67 -5.83
N PRO A 107 16.79 9.51 -5.28
CA PRO A 107 16.64 9.37 -3.84
C PRO A 107 17.99 9.36 -3.15
N ASP A 108 18.04 9.85 -1.91
CA ASP A 108 19.23 9.76 -1.10
C ASP A 108 19.66 8.29 -0.92
N ALA A 109 20.98 8.06 -0.86
CA ALA A 109 21.55 6.72 -0.77
C ALA A 109 21.04 5.94 0.45
N GLN A 110 20.70 6.62 1.56
CA GLN A 110 20.15 6.00 2.76
C GLN A 110 18.82 5.27 2.51
N PHE A 111 17.99 5.68 1.53
CA PHE A 111 16.72 5.05 1.21
C PHE A 111 16.81 3.93 0.17
N THR A 112 18.02 3.76 -0.43
CA THR A 112 18.25 2.77 -1.48
C THR A 112 19.28 1.72 -1.12
N LYS A 113 19.99 1.86 0.02
CA LYS A 113 21.06 0.95 0.45
C LYS A 113 20.57 -0.48 0.70
N ASP A 114 19.35 -0.64 1.20
CA ASP A 114 18.77 -1.94 1.46
C ASP A 114 18.03 -2.46 0.22
N TYR A 115 17.84 -3.77 0.18
CA TYR A 115 17.17 -4.43 -0.93
C TYR A 115 15.82 -3.79 -1.29
N LEU A 116 15.66 -3.55 -2.58
CA LEU A 116 14.41 -3.12 -3.20
C LEU A 116 14.11 -4.05 -4.38
N PRO A 117 12.91 -4.65 -4.47
CA PRO A 117 12.55 -5.48 -5.60
C PRO A 117 12.47 -4.64 -6.89
N VAL A 118 13.06 -5.16 -7.98
CA VAL A 118 13.10 -4.49 -9.29
C VAL A 118 12.76 -5.50 -10.39
N TRP A 119 11.87 -5.08 -11.28
CA TRP A 119 11.57 -5.81 -12.51
C TRP A 119 11.36 -4.83 -13.67
N ASN A 120 12.46 -4.28 -14.19
CA ASN A 120 12.47 -3.17 -15.16
C ASN A 120 11.50 -3.32 -16.35
N LYS A 121 11.34 -4.53 -16.90
CA LYS A 121 10.42 -4.77 -18.02
C LYS A 121 8.96 -4.61 -17.57
N LEU A 122 8.60 -5.20 -16.43
CA LEU A 122 7.26 -5.11 -15.87
C LEU A 122 6.95 -3.69 -15.37
N ASP A 123 7.94 -3.01 -14.78
CA ASP A 123 7.81 -1.62 -14.31
C ASP A 123 7.48 -0.67 -15.46
N LYS A 124 8.24 -0.76 -16.56
CA LYS A 124 8.00 0.05 -17.77
C LYS A 124 6.64 -0.25 -18.38
N PHE A 125 6.30 -1.53 -18.50
CA PHE A 125 5.02 -1.98 -19.06
C PHE A 125 3.85 -1.56 -18.17
N GLY A 126 3.91 -1.85 -16.87
CA GLY A 126 2.84 -1.60 -15.92
C GLY A 126 2.59 -0.11 -15.66
N HIS A 127 3.65 0.72 -15.75
CA HIS A 127 3.52 2.17 -15.61
C HIS A 127 3.12 2.87 -16.91
N HIS A 128 3.17 2.19 -18.05
CA HIS A 128 2.87 2.79 -19.34
C HIS A 128 1.41 3.25 -19.43
N PRO A 129 1.10 4.45 -19.95
CA PRO A 129 -0.28 4.96 -20.02
C PRO A 129 -1.24 4.03 -20.74
N ILE A 130 -0.81 3.39 -21.84
CA ILE A 130 -1.65 2.44 -22.59
C ILE A 130 -2.07 1.26 -21.71
N THR A 131 -1.15 0.67 -20.95
CA THR A 131 -1.47 -0.43 -20.04
C THR A 131 -2.52 -0.02 -19.00
N ARG A 132 -2.40 1.19 -18.45
CA ARG A 132 -3.36 1.74 -17.50
C ARG A 132 -4.73 1.95 -18.14
N ILE A 133 -4.77 2.49 -19.37
CA ILE A 133 -6.01 2.68 -20.14
C ILE A 133 -6.67 1.32 -20.44
N LEU A 134 -5.90 0.31 -20.79
CA LEU A 134 -6.42 -1.04 -21.03
C LEU A 134 -7.08 -1.63 -19.77
N PHE A 135 -6.47 -1.48 -18.60
CA PHE A 135 -7.12 -1.88 -17.33
C PHE A 135 -8.41 -1.09 -17.07
N MET A 136 -8.38 0.24 -17.27
CA MET A 136 -9.59 1.08 -17.12
C MET A 136 -10.71 0.63 -18.07
N GLY A 137 -10.35 0.31 -19.33
CA GLY A 137 -11.27 -0.24 -20.33
C GLY A 137 -11.83 -1.60 -19.92
N ALA A 138 -10.99 -2.48 -19.37
CA ALA A 138 -11.43 -3.78 -18.87
C ALA A 138 -12.42 -3.64 -17.69
N TYR A 139 -12.14 -2.74 -16.74
CA TYR A 139 -13.07 -2.46 -15.65
C TYR A 139 -14.38 -1.88 -16.17
N PHE A 140 -14.31 -0.89 -17.06
CA PHE A 140 -15.50 -0.32 -17.68
C PHE A 140 -16.33 -1.38 -18.39
N TRP A 141 -15.70 -2.31 -19.12
CA TRP A 141 -16.38 -3.40 -19.83
C TRP A 141 -17.15 -4.33 -18.88
N VAL A 142 -16.57 -4.67 -17.71
CA VAL A 142 -17.31 -5.43 -16.68
C VAL A 142 -18.61 -4.71 -16.29
N TYR A 143 -18.57 -3.39 -16.14
CA TYR A 143 -19.78 -2.62 -15.81
C TYR A 143 -20.77 -2.56 -16.95
N VAL A 144 -20.32 -2.44 -18.20
CA VAL A 144 -21.20 -2.47 -19.39
C VAL A 144 -22.00 -3.79 -19.44
N VAL A 145 -21.35 -4.91 -19.10
CA VAL A 145 -21.98 -6.23 -19.18
C VAL A 145 -22.87 -6.54 -17.98
N PHE A 146 -22.47 -6.13 -16.76
CA PHE A 146 -23.08 -6.62 -15.52
C PHE A 146 -23.75 -5.56 -14.65
N ALA A 147 -23.60 -4.27 -14.92
CA ALA A 147 -24.24 -3.24 -14.11
C ALA A 147 -25.75 -3.18 -14.38
N PRO A 148 -26.60 -3.32 -13.35
CA PRO A 148 -28.05 -3.32 -13.52
C PRO A 148 -28.62 -1.90 -13.73
N SER A 149 -27.85 -0.84 -13.46
CA SER A 149 -28.21 0.55 -13.68
C SER A 149 -26.99 1.45 -13.77
N TYR A 150 -27.16 2.69 -14.26
CA TYR A 150 -26.08 3.66 -14.41
C TYR A 150 -25.42 4.10 -13.09
N TRP A 151 -26.12 4.00 -11.97
CA TRP A 151 -25.58 4.36 -10.66
C TRP A 151 -24.35 3.55 -10.26
N TRP A 152 -24.23 2.32 -10.73
CA TRP A 152 -23.06 1.47 -10.46
C TRP A 152 -21.77 2.01 -11.07
N TYR A 153 -21.85 2.79 -12.16
CA TYR A 153 -20.67 3.40 -12.76
C TYR A 153 -19.96 4.42 -11.86
N LEU A 154 -20.63 4.90 -10.80
CA LEU A 154 -20.00 5.73 -9.77
C LEU A 154 -18.86 5.03 -9.00
N LEU A 155 -18.77 3.70 -9.08
CA LEU A 155 -17.66 2.93 -8.51
C LEU A 155 -16.43 2.89 -9.42
N LEU A 156 -16.55 3.20 -10.71
CA LEU A 156 -15.42 3.16 -11.66
C LEU A 156 -14.25 4.08 -11.29
N PRO A 157 -14.46 5.34 -10.84
CA PRO A 157 -13.36 6.18 -10.37
C PRO A 157 -12.55 5.54 -9.24
N ILE A 158 -13.22 4.77 -8.35
CA ILE A 158 -12.54 4.05 -7.26
C ILE A 158 -11.67 2.94 -7.85
N HIS A 159 -12.19 2.14 -8.81
CA HIS A 159 -11.39 1.14 -9.51
C HIS A 159 -10.17 1.75 -10.21
N PHE A 160 -10.34 2.90 -10.86
CA PHE A 160 -9.27 3.55 -11.62
C PHE A 160 -8.16 4.09 -10.72
N LEU A 161 -8.51 4.53 -9.51
CA LEU A 161 -7.64 5.18 -8.54
C LEU A 161 -7.46 4.35 -7.25
N MET A 162 -7.61 3.04 -7.32
CA MET A 162 -7.62 2.14 -6.16
C MET A 162 -6.43 2.39 -5.22
N GLY A 163 -5.20 2.31 -5.74
CA GLY A 163 -3.99 2.53 -4.94
C GLY A 163 -3.90 3.94 -4.32
N PRO A 164 -4.08 5.03 -5.08
CA PRO A 164 -4.14 6.39 -4.54
C PRO A 164 -5.22 6.59 -3.47
N ILE A 165 -6.42 6.02 -3.63
CA ILE A 165 -7.50 6.15 -2.64
C ILE A 165 -7.12 5.39 -1.35
N GLN A 166 -6.64 4.16 -1.47
CA GLN A 166 -6.17 3.37 -0.32
C GLN A 166 -5.02 4.09 0.41
N GLY A 167 -4.04 4.61 -0.34
CA GLY A 167 -2.95 5.40 0.23
C GLY A 167 -3.41 6.69 0.91
N ALA A 168 -4.39 7.38 0.33
CA ALA A 168 -4.99 8.57 0.94
C ALA A 168 -5.65 8.26 2.30
N ILE A 169 -6.42 7.15 2.35
CA ILE A 169 -7.05 6.72 3.61
C ILE A 169 -5.99 6.41 4.67
N VAL A 170 -4.96 5.63 4.31
CA VAL A 170 -3.90 5.22 5.25
C VAL A 170 -3.14 6.44 5.77
N ASN A 171 -2.64 7.29 4.88
CA ASN A 171 -1.78 8.40 5.28
C ASN A 171 -2.57 9.53 5.96
N TRP A 172 -3.77 9.88 5.44
CA TRP A 172 -4.58 10.94 6.03
C TRP A 172 -5.22 10.53 7.35
N CYS A 173 -5.94 9.40 7.36
CA CYS A 173 -6.60 8.96 8.58
C CYS A 173 -5.60 8.43 9.62
N GLY A 174 -4.60 7.66 9.18
CA GLY A 174 -3.61 7.05 10.07
C GLY A 174 -2.68 8.05 10.76
N HIS A 175 -2.64 9.33 10.34
CA HIS A 175 -1.89 10.39 11.02
C HIS A 175 -2.78 11.49 11.63
N LYS A 176 -4.11 11.41 11.49
CA LYS A 176 -5.03 12.43 12.05
C LYS A 176 -6.03 11.88 13.06
N TYR A 177 -6.54 10.67 12.84
CA TYR A 177 -7.71 10.17 13.57
C TYR A 177 -7.44 8.84 14.23
N GLY A 178 -7.83 8.71 15.48
CA GLY A 178 -7.74 7.46 16.21
C GLY A 178 -7.01 7.57 17.55
N TYR A 179 -6.67 6.41 18.10
CA TYR A 179 -5.94 6.28 19.35
C TYR A 179 -4.45 6.03 19.12
N SER A 180 -3.64 6.14 20.17
CA SER A 180 -2.21 5.80 20.15
C SER A 180 -1.91 4.82 21.27
N ASN A 181 -1.17 3.77 20.96
CA ASN A 181 -0.64 2.81 21.93
C ASN A 181 0.75 3.22 22.43
N PHE A 182 1.48 3.98 21.60
CA PHE A 182 2.89 4.34 21.80
C PHE A 182 3.11 5.83 21.55
N ASN A 183 4.11 6.38 22.25
CA ASN A 183 4.61 7.74 21.97
C ASN A 183 5.80 7.62 20.99
N ASN A 184 5.57 7.89 19.73
CA ASN A 184 6.55 7.75 18.64
C ASN A 184 7.32 9.03 18.33
N GLY A 185 6.90 10.17 18.88
CA GLY A 185 7.40 11.48 18.50
C GLY A 185 6.86 12.00 17.16
N ASP A 186 5.87 11.31 16.58
CA ASP A 186 5.10 11.70 15.41
C ASP A 186 3.58 11.72 15.73
N TYR A 187 2.74 12.05 14.75
CA TYR A 187 1.28 12.11 14.93
C TYR A 187 0.54 10.84 14.52
N SER A 188 1.26 9.74 14.26
CA SER A 188 0.65 8.48 13.85
C SER A 188 -0.40 7.98 14.85
N LYS A 189 -1.51 7.44 14.31
CA LYS A 189 -2.68 6.95 15.04
C LYS A 189 -3.06 5.55 14.59
N ASN A 190 -3.79 4.85 15.44
CA ASN A 190 -4.54 3.65 15.07
C ASN A 190 -5.98 4.07 14.83
N SER A 191 -6.40 4.17 13.56
CA SER A 191 -7.70 4.78 13.22
C SER A 191 -8.89 3.87 13.52
N THR A 192 -8.68 2.57 13.63
CA THR A 192 -9.71 1.60 13.99
C THR A 192 -9.07 0.37 14.66
N PRO A 193 -9.72 -0.22 15.68
CA PRO A 193 -9.24 -1.44 16.29
C PRO A 193 -9.44 -2.69 15.40
N TRP A 194 -10.26 -2.57 14.35
CA TRP A 194 -10.57 -3.68 13.44
C TRP A 194 -9.87 -3.49 12.10
N GLY A 195 -8.68 -4.08 11.98
CA GLY A 195 -7.85 -3.96 10.79
C GLY A 195 -8.36 -4.67 9.53
N ILE A 196 -9.63 -5.13 9.50
CA ILE A 196 -10.16 -5.93 8.38
C ILE A 196 -10.30 -5.07 7.13
N VAL A 197 -10.99 -3.94 7.21
CA VAL A 197 -11.36 -3.11 6.04
C VAL A 197 -10.13 -2.58 5.31
N MET A 198 -9.08 -2.26 6.07
CA MET A 198 -7.81 -1.75 5.54
C MET A 198 -6.63 -2.70 5.78
N MET A 199 -6.89 -4.00 5.95
CA MET A 199 -5.90 -5.07 6.00
C MET A 199 -4.77 -4.85 7.03
N GLY A 200 -5.06 -4.16 8.15
CA GLY A 200 -4.09 -3.79 9.19
C GLY A 200 -3.38 -2.46 8.96
N GLU A 201 -3.48 -1.84 7.78
CA GLU A 201 -2.74 -0.60 7.45
C GLU A 201 -3.15 0.62 8.27
N LEU A 202 -4.32 0.61 8.95
CA LEU A 202 -4.74 1.70 9.84
C LEU A 202 -4.19 1.60 11.28
N PHE A 203 -3.28 0.66 11.55
CA PHE A 203 -2.49 0.61 12.79
C PHE A 203 -1.18 1.40 12.65
N GLN A 204 -1.25 2.65 12.17
CA GLN A 204 -0.06 3.44 11.86
C GLN A 204 0.78 3.74 13.09
N ASN A 205 0.17 4.04 14.27
CA ASN A 205 0.93 4.28 15.50
C ASN A 205 1.72 3.03 15.94
N ASN A 206 1.11 1.86 15.86
CA ASN A 206 1.79 0.61 16.18
C ASN A 206 2.93 0.32 15.20
N HIS A 207 2.68 0.56 13.90
CA HIS A 207 3.65 0.33 12.84
C HIS A 207 4.84 1.31 12.94
N HIS A 208 4.62 2.59 13.19
CA HIS A 208 5.67 3.58 13.36
C HIS A 208 6.56 3.28 14.58
N TYR A 209 5.96 2.79 15.67
CA TYR A 209 6.72 2.32 16.83
C TYR A 209 7.58 1.10 16.51
N ALA A 210 7.03 0.14 15.78
CA ALA A 210 7.65 -1.15 15.48
C ALA A 210 7.77 -1.36 13.96
N LYS A 211 8.42 -0.44 13.26
CA LYS A 211 8.43 -0.35 11.79
C LYS A 211 8.89 -1.59 11.03
N ASN A 212 9.61 -2.51 11.68
CA ASN A 212 10.09 -3.76 11.07
C ASN A 212 9.30 -4.98 11.55
N ASP A 213 8.28 -4.82 12.40
CA ASP A 213 7.44 -5.92 12.82
C ASP A 213 6.33 -6.19 11.80
N ALA A 214 6.23 -7.42 11.34
CA ALA A 214 5.22 -7.83 10.37
C ALA A 214 3.79 -7.78 10.91
N ASN A 215 3.61 -7.85 12.24
CA ASN A 215 2.32 -7.74 12.90
C ASN A 215 2.07 -6.31 13.36
N PHE A 216 1.12 -5.62 12.75
CA PHE A 216 0.76 -4.26 13.17
C PHE A 216 -0.23 -4.23 14.34
N ALA A 217 -0.91 -5.34 14.65
CA ALA A 217 -1.72 -5.46 15.86
C ALA A 217 -0.80 -5.65 17.10
N LYS A 218 -0.99 -4.82 18.14
CA LYS A 218 -0.18 -4.84 19.37
C LYS A 218 -1.00 -5.07 20.64
N LYS A 219 -2.32 -4.91 20.57
CA LYS A 219 -3.24 -5.14 21.68
C LYS A 219 -4.15 -6.32 21.36
N TRP A 220 -4.67 -6.98 22.38
CA TRP A 220 -5.50 -8.18 22.27
C TRP A 220 -6.79 -7.98 21.42
N PHE A 221 -7.28 -6.75 21.33
CA PHE A 221 -8.49 -6.40 20.58
C PHE A 221 -8.20 -5.94 19.14
N GLU A 222 -6.93 -5.81 18.78
CA GLU A 222 -6.51 -5.42 17.44
C GLU A 222 -6.34 -6.67 16.56
N PHE A 223 -6.74 -6.58 15.29
CA PHE A 223 -6.62 -7.68 14.36
C PHE A 223 -6.00 -7.23 13.03
N ASP A 224 -4.85 -7.79 12.68
CA ASP A 224 -4.15 -7.54 11.42
C ASP A 224 -4.39 -8.70 10.44
N LEU A 225 -5.30 -8.49 9.48
CA LEU A 225 -5.68 -9.52 8.52
C LEU A 225 -4.53 -9.89 7.59
N THR A 226 -3.70 -8.93 7.15
CA THR A 226 -2.52 -9.24 6.32
C THR A 226 -1.55 -10.13 7.07
N TYR A 227 -1.26 -9.83 8.33
CA TYR A 227 -0.37 -10.67 9.13
C TYR A 227 -0.94 -12.08 9.35
N PHE A 228 -2.26 -12.20 9.54
CA PHE A 228 -2.90 -13.51 9.64
C PHE A 228 -2.68 -14.36 8.38
N VAL A 229 -2.84 -13.78 7.18
CA VAL A 229 -2.54 -14.46 5.90
C VAL A 229 -1.05 -14.77 5.78
N MET A 230 -0.17 -13.85 6.19
CA MET A 230 1.29 -14.07 6.20
C MET A 230 1.69 -15.27 7.07
N LYS A 231 1.04 -15.48 8.22
CA LYS A 231 1.28 -16.68 9.03
C LYS A 231 0.95 -17.97 8.26
N GLY A 232 -0.12 -17.96 7.47
CA GLY A 232 -0.45 -19.09 6.58
C GLY A 232 0.65 -19.34 5.54
N PHE A 233 1.10 -18.29 4.85
CA PHE A 233 2.21 -18.41 3.88
C PHE A 233 3.52 -18.85 4.52
N ASN A 234 3.81 -18.40 5.74
CA ASN A 234 4.97 -18.83 6.49
C ASN A 234 4.88 -20.32 6.90
N ALA A 235 3.71 -20.77 7.31
CA ALA A 235 3.50 -22.16 7.72
C ALA A 235 3.70 -23.18 6.56
N ILE A 236 3.37 -22.77 5.33
CA ILE A 236 3.56 -23.61 4.11
C ILE A 236 4.87 -23.31 3.37
N GLY A 237 5.77 -22.50 3.95
CA GLY A 237 7.11 -22.27 3.43
C GLY A 237 7.21 -21.34 2.21
N ILE A 238 6.15 -20.62 1.87
CA ILE A 238 6.15 -19.62 0.77
C ILE A 238 6.98 -18.41 1.14
N ILE A 239 6.89 -17.96 2.39
CA ILE A 239 7.68 -16.87 2.97
C ILE A 239 8.32 -17.33 4.27
N GLN A 240 9.31 -16.57 4.74
CA GLN A 240 9.84 -16.68 6.08
C GLN A 240 9.75 -15.31 6.77
N ILE A 241 8.85 -15.17 7.75
CA ILE A 241 8.69 -13.95 8.52
C ILE A 241 9.96 -13.72 9.36
N ILE A 242 10.50 -12.51 9.32
CA ILE A 242 11.69 -12.13 10.10
C ILE A 242 11.22 -11.76 11.52
N PRO A 243 11.68 -12.48 12.55
CA PRO A 243 11.31 -12.16 13.93
C PRO A 243 11.81 -10.79 14.35
N THR A 244 10.97 -9.99 14.97
CA THR A 244 11.34 -8.69 15.54
C THR A 244 11.60 -8.83 17.04
N LYS A 245 12.74 -8.30 17.51
CA LYS A 245 13.15 -8.37 18.93
C LYS A 245 12.52 -7.26 19.80
N ILE A 246 11.37 -6.75 19.44
CA ILE A 246 10.71 -5.70 20.23
C ILE A 246 10.00 -6.35 21.41
N LYS A 247 10.43 -6.03 22.62
CA LYS A 247 9.67 -6.33 23.84
C LYS A 247 8.56 -5.27 23.95
N ILE A 248 7.31 -5.69 23.81
CA ILE A 248 6.11 -4.85 23.97
C ILE A 248 5.57 -5.07 25.37
#